data_61e652006476543ac13f0be73bc3c1b7
#
_entry.id   61e652006476543ac13f0be73bc3c1b7
#
_cell.length_a   1.000
_cell.length_b   1.000
_cell.length_c   1.000
_cell.angle_alpha   90.00
_cell.angle_beta   90.00
_cell.angle_gamma   90.00
#
_symmetry.space_group_name_H-M   'P 1'
#
loop_
_entity.id
_entity.type
_entity.pdbx_description
1 polymer ?
#
loop_
_entity_poly.entity_id
_entity_poly.type
_entity_poly.pdbx_seq_one_letter_code
_entity_poly.pdbx_strand_id
1 'polypeptide(L)'
;MEGRTDNLYSTFLPNGQVPEEMSFLENKVTVMRTRWMFFLAICFTSSSFAYTFTITNNCPFTIWPGTLAGSGTPQLSTTGFELGSSQSVSIPTIPGWSGRIWARTGCNFNELGVGTCQTGDCGGRLECDGMGAVPPASLFEITLGTGIEKDYYDVSIVDGYNLPLVAAPQGVYGECNATGCVADINMDCPKELQVVGEDGGGEEISGGGGSGSGSGRVVACKSACNAFGLDQYCCSGEFANPSTCRPSFYSTIFKRACPRAYSYAFDDGTSTFTCKAYDYSIIFCPHDLNNHHGTNRPNDTIPAPPIYQEQLSPPIYQEQQQGHGEIADVVSSSKVLLPISSISIILIVLFLNF
;
A
#
# COMPACT_ATOMS: atom_id res chain seq x y z
N MET A 1 -7.50 -1.15 -77.02
CA MET A 1 -7.85 -2.36 -76.21
C MET A 1 -8.77 -1.86 -75.12
N GLU A 2 -10.08 -1.97 -75.38
CA GLU A 2 -11.17 -1.57 -74.51
C GLU A 2 -11.38 -2.65 -73.45
N GLY A 3 -11.25 -2.26 -72.18
CA GLY A 3 -11.59 -3.09 -71.02
C GLY A 3 -13.02 -2.85 -70.61
N ARG A 4 -13.85 -3.85 -70.81
CA ARG A 4 -15.27 -3.91 -70.50
C ARG A 4 -15.50 -3.93 -69.00
N THR A 5 -16.12 -2.91 -68.48
CA THR A 5 -16.67 -2.87 -67.13
C THR A 5 -18.10 -3.45 -67.18
N ASP A 6 -18.23 -4.67 -66.74
CA ASP A 6 -19.58 -5.33 -66.64
C ASP A 6 -20.32 -4.69 -65.51
N ASN A 7 -21.46 -4.03 -65.89
CA ASN A 7 -22.45 -3.44 -65.03
C ASN A 7 -23.26 -4.54 -64.32
N LEU A 8 -23.07 -4.69 -63.03
CA LEU A 8 -23.74 -5.67 -62.17
C LEU A 8 -25.01 -5.08 -61.50
N TYR A 9 -25.70 -4.17 -62.24
CA TYR A 9 -26.97 -3.57 -61.78
C TYR A 9 -28.02 -3.63 -62.86
N SER A 10 -28.72 -4.76 -62.99
CA SER A 10 -30.11 -4.75 -63.51
C SER A 10 -30.77 -6.13 -63.34
N THR A 11 -31.24 -6.43 -62.20
CA THR A 11 -32.37 -7.37 -62.01
C THR A 11 -33.42 -6.72 -61.10
N PHE A 12 -34.01 -5.60 -61.58
CA PHE A 12 -35.30 -5.16 -61.05
C PHE A 12 -36.38 -5.93 -61.76
N LEU A 13 -37.15 -6.72 -60.97
CA LEU A 13 -38.40 -7.30 -61.44
C LEU A 13 -39.42 -6.18 -61.78
N PRO A 14 -40.30 -6.31 -62.77
CA PRO A 14 -41.16 -5.26 -63.29
C PRO A 14 -42.19 -4.72 -62.30
N ASN A 15 -42.29 -5.22 -61.09
CA ASN A 15 -43.26 -4.83 -60.06
C ASN A 15 -42.61 -4.20 -58.80
N GLY A 16 -41.33 -3.81 -58.83
CA GLY A 16 -40.72 -3.14 -57.68
C GLY A 16 -40.58 -3.99 -56.39
N GLN A 17 -40.78 -5.29 -56.49
CA GLN A 17 -40.59 -6.20 -55.35
C GLN A 17 -39.11 -6.62 -55.24
N VAL A 18 -38.54 -6.34 -54.06
CA VAL A 18 -37.19 -6.80 -53.69
C VAL A 18 -37.25 -8.33 -53.52
N PRO A 19 -36.34 -9.12 -54.12
CA PRO A 19 -36.35 -10.56 -53.93
C PRO A 19 -36.32 -10.91 -52.44
N GLU A 20 -37.14 -11.87 -51.98
CA GLU A 20 -37.25 -12.30 -50.56
C GLU A 20 -35.87 -12.67 -49.97
N GLU A 21 -34.99 -13.25 -50.80
CA GLU A 21 -33.61 -13.57 -50.36
C GLU A 21 -32.76 -12.37 -50.00
N MET A 22 -32.94 -11.23 -50.66
CA MET A 22 -32.21 -10.00 -50.36
C MET A 22 -32.72 -9.36 -49.06
N SER A 23 -34.01 -9.37 -48.78
CA SER A 23 -34.64 -8.94 -47.53
C SER A 23 -34.15 -9.79 -46.34
N PHE A 24 -33.99 -11.11 -46.56
CA PHE A 24 -33.47 -12.03 -45.54
C PHE A 24 -31.99 -11.78 -45.21
N LEU A 25 -31.17 -11.46 -46.21
CA LEU A 25 -29.75 -11.11 -46.04
C LEU A 25 -29.57 -9.77 -45.32
N GLU A 26 -30.36 -8.75 -45.66
CA GLU A 26 -30.33 -7.45 -44.97
C GLU A 26 -30.75 -7.57 -43.50
N ASN A 27 -31.77 -8.37 -43.19
CA ASN A 27 -32.14 -8.65 -41.81
C ASN A 27 -31.02 -9.36 -41.03
N LYS A 28 -30.36 -10.35 -41.61
CA LYS A 28 -29.23 -11.06 -40.97
C LYS A 28 -28.05 -10.11 -40.73
N VAL A 29 -27.71 -9.25 -41.68
CA VAL A 29 -26.61 -8.27 -41.52
C VAL A 29 -26.96 -7.23 -40.45
N THR A 30 -28.19 -6.77 -40.39
CA THR A 30 -28.64 -5.81 -39.38
C THR A 30 -28.63 -6.43 -37.98
N VAL A 31 -29.11 -7.66 -37.81
CA VAL A 31 -29.08 -8.40 -36.55
C VAL A 31 -27.61 -8.66 -36.10
N MET A 32 -26.73 -8.97 -37.03
CA MET A 32 -25.31 -9.19 -36.76
C MET A 32 -24.61 -7.90 -36.32
N ARG A 33 -24.90 -6.76 -36.99
CA ARG A 33 -24.36 -5.44 -36.60
C ARG A 33 -24.87 -4.99 -35.22
N THR A 34 -26.15 -5.17 -34.92
CA THR A 34 -26.69 -4.87 -33.58
C THR A 34 -26.09 -5.77 -32.52
N ARG A 35 -25.90 -7.04 -32.74
CA ARG A 35 -25.23 -7.96 -31.82
C ARG A 35 -23.78 -7.56 -31.57
N TRP A 36 -23.03 -7.17 -32.61
CA TRP A 36 -21.67 -6.66 -32.48
C TRP A 36 -21.58 -5.37 -31.69
N MET A 37 -22.54 -4.42 -31.88
CA MET A 37 -22.59 -3.19 -31.13
C MET A 37 -22.92 -3.43 -29.64
N PHE A 38 -23.82 -4.37 -29.33
CA PHE A 38 -24.08 -4.78 -27.95
C PHE A 38 -22.87 -5.47 -27.30
N PHE A 39 -22.15 -6.31 -28.05
CA PHE A 39 -20.92 -6.94 -27.56
C PHE A 39 -19.82 -5.92 -27.26
N LEU A 40 -19.62 -4.95 -28.14
CA LEU A 40 -18.70 -3.84 -27.90
C LEU A 40 -19.14 -2.99 -26.71
N ALA A 41 -20.42 -2.66 -26.56
CA ALA A 41 -20.93 -1.89 -25.43
C ALA A 41 -20.71 -2.61 -24.09
N ILE A 42 -20.89 -3.94 -24.03
CA ILE A 42 -20.65 -4.75 -22.83
C ILE A 42 -19.13 -4.82 -22.49
N CYS A 43 -18.25 -4.89 -23.49
CA CYS A 43 -16.81 -4.89 -23.27
C CYS A 43 -16.28 -3.56 -22.69
N PHE A 44 -16.97 -2.44 -22.94
CA PHE A 44 -16.55 -1.12 -22.42
C PHE A 44 -17.08 -0.79 -21.02
N THR A 45 -17.96 -1.60 -20.43
CA THR A 45 -18.54 -1.31 -19.10
C THR A 45 -17.82 -1.97 -17.92
N SER A 46 -16.75 -2.71 -18.15
CA SER A 46 -15.91 -3.22 -17.07
C SER A 46 -14.96 -2.12 -16.55
N SER A 47 -15.51 -1.08 -15.91
CA SER A 47 -14.73 -0.21 -15.05
C SER A 47 -14.31 -1.04 -13.82
N SER A 48 -13.20 -1.74 -13.93
CA SER A 48 -12.55 -2.29 -12.75
C SER A 48 -12.08 -1.10 -11.92
N PHE A 49 -12.75 -0.84 -10.78
CA PHE A 49 -12.17 0.02 -9.76
C PHE A 49 -10.90 -0.68 -9.27
N ALA A 50 -9.77 -0.24 -9.76
CA ALA A 50 -8.48 -0.67 -9.26
C ALA A 50 -8.17 0.18 -8.04
N TYR A 51 -7.86 -0.46 -6.91
CA TYR A 51 -7.23 0.22 -5.78
C TYR A 51 -5.81 0.60 -6.17
N THR A 52 -5.31 1.69 -5.62
CA THR A 52 -3.98 2.19 -5.96
C THR A 52 -3.21 2.54 -4.69
N PHE A 53 -1.97 2.13 -4.62
CA PHE A 53 -0.99 2.62 -3.66
C PHE A 53 -0.11 3.66 -4.34
N THR A 54 -0.17 4.91 -3.89
CA THR A 54 0.71 5.97 -4.38
C THR A 54 1.81 6.19 -3.37
N ILE A 55 3.03 5.75 -3.72
CA ILE A 55 4.22 5.84 -2.89
C ILE A 55 4.99 7.09 -3.28
N THR A 56 5.23 7.98 -2.31
CA THR A 56 5.91 9.26 -2.50
C THR A 56 7.17 9.34 -1.64
N ASN A 57 8.27 9.72 -2.26
CA ASN A 57 9.54 9.99 -1.60
C ASN A 57 9.74 11.50 -1.41
N ASN A 58 9.52 12.01 -0.21
CA ASN A 58 9.84 13.38 0.16
C ASN A 58 11.19 13.50 0.91
N CYS A 59 11.94 12.37 1.04
CA CYS A 59 13.28 12.43 1.61
C CYS A 59 14.23 13.19 0.67
N PRO A 60 15.27 13.85 1.19
CA PRO A 60 16.24 14.56 0.36
C PRO A 60 17.22 13.62 -0.39
N PHE A 61 17.00 12.31 -0.31
CA PHE A 61 17.82 11.26 -0.91
C PHE A 61 16.92 10.19 -1.55
N THR A 62 17.52 9.36 -2.39
CA THR A 62 16.85 8.20 -3.01
C THR A 62 16.50 7.15 -1.95
N ILE A 63 15.32 6.59 -2.07
CA ILE A 63 14.86 5.42 -1.31
C ILE A 63 14.56 4.27 -2.27
N TRP A 64 14.49 3.06 -1.75
CA TRP A 64 14.09 1.87 -2.53
C TRP A 64 12.89 1.21 -1.86
N PRO A 65 11.67 1.61 -2.24
CA PRO A 65 10.48 0.93 -1.72
C PRO A 65 10.54 -0.57 -1.95
N GLY A 66 10.03 -1.33 -0.96
CA GLY A 66 9.83 -2.77 -1.04
C GLY A 66 8.39 -3.09 -0.71
N THR A 67 7.83 -4.15 -1.31
CA THR A 67 6.47 -4.64 -1.05
C THR A 67 6.47 -6.13 -0.80
N LEU A 68 5.62 -6.57 0.14
CA LEU A 68 5.43 -7.98 0.46
C LEU A 68 3.94 -8.26 0.61
N ALA A 69 3.40 -9.15 -0.22
CA ALA A 69 2.03 -9.62 -0.09
C ALA A 69 1.90 -10.59 1.11
N GLY A 70 0.78 -10.50 1.80
CA GLY A 70 0.40 -11.44 2.86
C GLY A 70 0.12 -12.84 2.29
N SER A 71 0.10 -13.83 3.17
CA SER A 71 -0.15 -15.22 2.79
C SER A 71 -1.48 -15.37 2.05
N GLY A 72 -1.45 -16.04 0.91
CA GLY A 72 -2.63 -16.24 0.05
C GLY A 72 -3.00 -15.06 -0.85
N THR A 73 -2.23 -13.97 -0.83
CA THR A 73 -2.42 -12.79 -1.64
C THR A 73 -1.35 -12.73 -2.73
N PRO A 74 -1.67 -12.34 -3.99
CA PRO A 74 -0.66 -12.22 -5.03
C PRO A 74 0.26 -11.03 -4.77
N GLN A 75 1.51 -11.12 -5.23
CA GLN A 75 2.44 -10.00 -5.21
C GLN A 75 1.91 -8.84 -6.08
N LEU A 76 2.29 -7.61 -5.74
CA LEU A 76 2.05 -6.45 -6.59
C LEU A 76 2.86 -6.55 -7.88
N SER A 77 2.59 -5.67 -8.84
CA SER A 77 3.28 -5.65 -10.14
C SER A 77 4.79 -5.40 -10.03
N THR A 78 5.26 -4.86 -8.91
CA THR A 78 6.66 -4.77 -8.53
C THR A 78 6.79 -5.02 -7.03
N THR A 79 7.86 -5.69 -6.62
CA THR A 79 8.18 -5.97 -5.22
C THR A 79 9.34 -5.11 -4.71
N GLY A 80 9.95 -4.31 -5.58
CA GLY A 80 10.98 -3.36 -5.19
C GLY A 80 11.53 -2.56 -6.35
N PHE A 81 11.78 -1.27 -6.13
CA PHE A 81 12.25 -0.33 -7.16
C PHE A 81 13.01 0.84 -6.52
N GLU A 82 13.71 1.60 -7.36
CA GLU A 82 14.34 2.85 -6.97
C GLU A 82 13.37 4.02 -7.10
N LEU A 83 13.34 4.92 -6.12
CA LEU A 83 12.51 6.12 -6.13
C LEU A 83 13.33 7.32 -5.67
N GLY A 84 13.67 8.20 -6.62
CA GLY A 84 14.41 9.43 -6.36
C GLY A 84 13.67 10.42 -5.47
N SER A 85 14.38 11.38 -4.91
CA SER A 85 13.79 12.46 -4.11
C SER A 85 12.70 13.20 -4.89
N SER A 86 11.61 13.53 -4.22
CA SER A 86 10.43 14.23 -4.77
C SER A 86 9.69 13.46 -5.87
N GLN A 87 9.94 12.17 -6.03
CA GLN A 87 9.24 11.33 -6.98
C GLN A 87 8.08 10.57 -6.33
N SER A 88 7.10 10.18 -7.16
CA SER A 88 5.97 9.34 -6.76
C SER A 88 5.74 8.25 -7.81
N VAL A 89 5.32 7.07 -7.33
CA VAL A 89 4.91 5.93 -8.16
C VAL A 89 3.58 5.42 -7.68
N SER A 90 2.65 5.16 -8.61
CA SER A 90 1.35 4.56 -8.31
C SER A 90 1.34 3.10 -8.74
N ILE A 91 1.00 2.20 -7.82
CA ILE A 91 0.96 0.75 -8.02
C ILE A 91 -0.48 0.29 -7.89
N PRO A 92 -1.11 -0.21 -8.98
CA PRO A 92 -2.46 -0.76 -8.89
C PRO A 92 -2.48 -2.06 -8.09
N THR A 93 -3.57 -2.27 -7.36
CA THR A 93 -3.80 -3.48 -6.59
C THR A 93 -5.26 -3.94 -6.73
N ILE A 94 -5.60 -5.06 -6.11
CA ILE A 94 -6.93 -5.70 -6.19
C ILE A 94 -7.66 -5.63 -4.85
N PRO A 95 -9.01 -5.66 -4.84
CA PRO A 95 -9.78 -5.83 -3.61
C PRO A 95 -9.34 -7.08 -2.85
N GLY A 96 -9.27 -6.99 -1.53
CA GLY A 96 -8.83 -8.09 -0.68
C GLY A 96 -7.30 -8.28 -0.63
N TRP A 97 -6.51 -7.41 -1.28
CA TRP A 97 -5.06 -7.47 -1.15
C TRP A 97 -4.65 -7.19 0.30
N SER A 98 -3.74 -8.01 0.81
CA SER A 98 -3.14 -7.83 2.13
C SER A 98 -1.63 -7.84 2.00
N GLY A 99 -0.94 -7.02 2.79
CA GLY A 99 0.51 -6.99 2.77
C GLY A 99 1.10 -5.76 3.44
N ARG A 100 2.37 -5.53 3.17
CA ARG A 100 3.14 -4.43 3.74
C ARG A 100 4.02 -3.74 2.71
N ILE A 101 4.29 -2.46 2.94
CA ILE A 101 5.14 -1.60 2.12
C ILE A 101 6.10 -0.87 3.06
N TRP A 102 7.39 -0.82 2.68
CA TRP A 102 8.42 -0.11 3.43
C TRP A 102 9.39 0.57 2.47
N ALA A 103 10.34 1.34 3.00
CA ALA A 103 11.45 1.85 2.22
C ALA A 103 12.80 1.37 2.77
N ARG A 104 13.67 1.02 1.84
CA ARG A 104 15.08 0.72 2.09
C ARG A 104 15.91 1.98 1.87
N THR A 105 17.02 2.12 2.59
CA THR A 105 17.94 3.27 2.43
C THR A 105 19.38 2.82 2.23
N GLY A 106 20.18 3.68 1.59
CA GLY A 106 21.60 3.43 1.37
C GLY A 106 21.87 2.17 0.57
N CYS A 107 21.03 1.91 -0.45
CA CYS A 107 21.19 0.73 -1.29
C CYS A 107 22.22 0.96 -2.39
N ASN A 108 22.94 -0.10 -2.74
CA ASN A 108 23.85 -0.13 -3.87
C ASN A 108 23.60 -1.43 -4.64
N PHE A 109 22.90 -1.33 -5.77
CA PHE A 109 22.59 -2.44 -6.66
C PHE A 109 23.39 -2.36 -7.95
N ASN A 110 23.88 -3.50 -8.43
CA ASN A 110 24.49 -3.61 -9.75
C ASN A 110 23.42 -3.67 -10.87
N GLU A 111 23.85 -3.73 -12.12
CA GLU A 111 22.96 -3.80 -13.29
C GLU A 111 22.02 -5.02 -13.30
N LEU A 112 22.33 -6.07 -12.53
CA LEU A 112 21.50 -7.27 -12.37
C LEU A 112 20.51 -7.15 -11.20
N GLY A 113 20.45 -5.99 -10.54
CA GLY A 113 19.62 -5.76 -9.37
C GLY A 113 20.07 -6.54 -8.12
N VAL A 114 21.35 -6.93 -8.04
CA VAL A 114 21.95 -7.59 -6.87
C VAL A 114 22.79 -6.58 -6.11
N GLY A 115 22.62 -6.50 -4.80
CA GLY A 115 23.33 -5.54 -3.97
C GLY A 115 22.91 -5.63 -2.50
N THR A 116 23.06 -4.55 -1.75
CA THR A 116 22.71 -4.48 -0.32
C THR A 116 22.13 -3.11 0.00
N CYS A 117 21.33 -3.05 1.05
CA CYS A 117 20.83 -1.79 1.61
C CYS A 117 21.33 -1.62 3.06
N GLN A 118 21.53 -0.38 3.45
CA GLN A 118 21.92 -0.04 4.81
C GLN A 118 20.81 -0.32 5.82
N THR A 119 19.54 -0.06 5.43
CA THR A 119 18.35 -0.38 6.25
C THR A 119 17.25 -1.01 5.42
N GLY A 120 16.45 -1.89 6.05
CA GLY A 120 15.24 -2.47 5.46
C GLY A 120 15.52 -3.42 4.29
N ASP A 121 16.73 -3.94 4.12
CA ASP A 121 17.08 -4.84 3.00
C ASP A 121 16.12 -6.02 2.89
N CYS A 122 15.98 -6.60 1.70
CA CYS A 122 15.10 -7.74 1.43
C CYS A 122 15.84 -8.87 0.68
N GLY A 123 16.98 -9.29 1.21
CA GLY A 123 17.74 -10.41 0.66
C GLY A 123 18.71 -10.04 -0.45
N GLY A 124 19.19 -8.79 -0.47
CA GLY A 124 20.25 -8.36 -1.39
C GLY A 124 19.80 -8.22 -2.83
N ARG A 125 18.52 -7.92 -3.08
CA ARG A 125 17.93 -7.76 -4.42
C ARG A 125 17.12 -6.49 -4.53
N LEU A 126 17.08 -5.91 -5.73
CA LEU A 126 16.22 -4.76 -6.04
C LEU A 126 14.75 -5.14 -5.90
N GLU A 127 14.29 -6.21 -6.58
CA GLU A 127 12.98 -6.83 -6.38
C GLU A 127 13.05 -7.80 -5.19
N CYS A 128 12.16 -7.62 -4.21
CA CYS A 128 12.17 -8.41 -2.98
C CYS A 128 11.63 -9.84 -3.15
N ASP A 129 10.87 -10.11 -4.21
CA ASP A 129 10.38 -11.45 -4.61
C ASP A 129 9.80 -12.29 -3.46
N GLY A 130 9.00 -11.66 -2.59
CA GLY A 130 8.37 -12.32 -1.45
C GLY A 130 9.22 -12.33 -0.17
N MET A 131 10.37 -11.67 -0.17
CA MET A 131 11.14 -11.42 1.04
C MET A 131 10.66 -10.13 1.73
N GLY A 132 10.58 -10.15 3.05
CA GLY A 132 10.25 -8.98 3.86
C GLY A 132 11.46 -8.12 4.17
N ALA A 133 11.20 -6.95 4.78
CA ALA A 133 12.25 -6.07 5.29
C ALA A 133 13.10 -6.77 6.36
N VAL A 134 14.40 -6.66 6.28
CA VAL A 134 15.29 -6.95 7.41
C VAL A 134 15.19 -5.79 8.38
N PRO A 135 14.75 -6.02 9.64
CA PRO A 135 14.66 -4.97 10.65
C PRO A 135 16.03 -4.30 10.95
N PRO A 136 16.03 -2.99 11.32
CA PRO A 136 14.86 -2.14 11.58
C PRO A 136 14.29 -1.49 10.31
N ALA A 137 12.96 -1.42 10.25
CA ALA A 137 12.24 -0.74 9.18
C ALA A 137 10.86 -0.26 9.65
N SER A 138 10.46 0.93 9.24
CA SER A 138 9.08 1.42 9.37
C SER A 138 8.22 0.78 8.29
N LEU A 139 7.06 0.21 8.66
CA LEU A 139 6.18 -0.53 7.76
C LEU A 139 4.83 0.17 7.64
N PHE A 140 4.29 0.25 6.44
CA PHE A 140 2.85 0.42 6.21
C PHE A 140 2.25 -0.96 6.00
N GLU A 141 1.23 -1.31 6.76
CA GLU A 141 0.53 -2.59 6.69
C GLU A 141 -0.94 -2.34 6.36
N ILE A 142 -1.51 -3.18 5.49
CA ILE A 142 -2.90 -3.01 5.05
C ILE A 142 -3.52 -4.34 4.64
N THR A 143 -4.81 -4.49 4.96
CA THR A 143 -5.70 -5.49 4.40
C THR A 143 -6.88 -4.76 3.78
N LEU A 144 -6.98 -4.79 2.46
CA LEU A 144 -8.09 -4.19 1.72
C LEU A 144 -9.35 -5.06 1.87
N GLY A 145 -10.47 -4.42 2.16
CA GLY A 145 -11.76 -5.09 2.19
C GLY A 145 -12.26 -5.44 0.79
N THR A 146 -13.11 -6.46 0.72
CA THR A 146 -13.83 -6.83 -0.50
C THR A 146 -15.24 -6.23 -0.49
N GLY A 147 -15.73 -5.79 -1.65
CA GLY A 147 -17.08 -5.23 -1.78
C GLY A 147 -17.31 -4.05 -0.83
N ILE A 148 -18.20 -4.23 0.16
CA ILE A 148 -18.57 -3.20 1.16
C ILE A 148 -17.73 -3.25 2.44
N GLU A 149 -16.87 -4.25 2.59
CA GLU A 149 -16.01 -4.39 3.76
C GLU A 149 -15.02 -3.24 3.87
N LYS A 150 -14.68 -2.88 5.10
CA LYS A 150 -13.67 -1.86 5.37
C LYS A 150 -12.28 -2.41 5.16
N ASP A 151 -11.37 -1.53 4.79
CA ASP A 151 -9.94 -1.77 4.82
C ASP A 151 -9.44 -1.62 6.27
N TYR A 152 -8.42 -2.40 6.64
CA TYR A 152 -7.69 -2.30 7.91
C TYR A 152 -6.26 -1.92 7.58
N TYR A 153 -5.76 -0.85 8.18
CA TYR A 153 -4.42 -0.37 7.88
C TYR A 153 -3.77 0.29 9.10
N ASP A 154 -2.45 0.29 9.10
CA ASP A 154 -1.64 0.90 10.13
C ASP A 154 -0.24 1.26 9.61
N VAL A 155 0.50 2.01 10.44
CA VAL A 155 1.95 2.14 10.33
C VAL A 155 2.56 1.50 11.56
N SER A 156 3.52 0.61 11.34
CA SER A 156 4.17 -0.17 12.38
C SER A 156 5.65 0.19 12.49
N ILE A 157 6.11 0.37 13.72
CA ILE A 157 7.52 0.48 14.12
C ILE A 157 7.88 -0.60 15.16
N VAL A 158 7.08 -1.69 15.18
CA VAL A 158 7.34 -2.88 16.02
C VAL A 158 8.64 -3.56 15.61
N ASP A 159 8.92 -3.57 14.31
CA ASP A 159 10.18 -4.09 13.74
C ASP A 159 11.30 -3.04 13.69
N GLY A 160 11.16 -1.97 14.50
CA GLY A 160 12.08 -0.85 14.53
C GLY A 160 11.72 0.26 13.54
N TYR A 161 12.58 1.24 13.44
CA TYR A 161 12.36 2.47 12.69
C TYR A 161 13.58 2.79 11.84
N ASN A 162 13.34 3.20 10.58
CA ASN A 162 14.40 3.75 9.73
C ASN A 162 14.04 5.13 9.16
N LEU A 163 12.79 5.34 8.71
CA LEU A 163 12.32 6.58 8.09
C LEU A 163 10.96 7.01 8.64
N PRO A 164 10.68 8.33 8.69
CA PRO A 164 9.34 8.84 8.87
C PRO A 164 8.42 8.31 7.77
N LEU A 165 7.22 7.88 8.13
CA LEU A 165 6.25 7.29 7.22
C LEU A 165 4.82 7.68 7.63
N VAL A 166 4.05 8.18 6.67
CA VAL A 166 2.61 8.47 6.83
C VAL A 166 1.82 7.78 5.73
N ALA A 167 0.70 7.19 6.10
CA ALA A 167 -0.27 6.63 5.17
C ALA A 167 -1.61 7.37 5.30
N ALA A 168 -2.16 7.83 4.18
CA ALA A 168 -3.40 8.60 4.11
C ALA A 168 -4.35 8.00 3.07
N PRO A 169 -5.57 7.56 3.47
CA PRO A 169 -6.61 7.15 2.55
C PRO A 169 -7.04 8.30 1.63
N GLN A 170 -7.32 8.00 0.36
CA GLN A 170 -7.74 8.94 -0.67
C GLN A 170 -9.06 8.48 -1.31
N GLY A 171 -9.85 9.41 -1.87
CA GLY A 171 -11.11 9.08 -2.54
C GLY A 171 -12.14 8.42 -1.62
N VAL A 172 -12.24 8.87 -0.38
CA VAL A 172 -12.94 8.22 0.73
C VAL A 172 -14.43 8.53 0.78
N TYR A 173 -15.20 7.56 1.32
CA TYR A 173 -16.54 7.78 1.82
C TYR A 173 -16.52 7.72 3.36
N GLY A 174 -16.86 8.84 4.00
CA GLY A 174 -16.90 8.95 5.46
C GLY A 174 -15.60 9.45 6.09
N GLU A 175 -15.47 9.27 7.40
CA GLU A 175 -14.29 9.69 8.14
C GLU A 175 -13.19 8.64 8.08
N CYS A 176 -12.15 8.94 7.32
CA CYS A 176 -10.96 8.12 7.20
C CYS A 176 -9.74 8.92 7.69
N ASN A 177 -8.98 8.33 8.56
CA ASN A 177 -7.87 9.01 9.22
C ASN A 177 -6.52 8.59 8.62
N ALA A 178 -5.61 9.53 8.39
CA ALA A 178 -4.22 9.18 8.16
C ALA A 178 -3.60 8.59 9.42
N THR A 179 -2.61 7.72 9.26
CA THR A 179 -1.80 7.16 10.34
C THR A 179 -0.32 7.30 10.01
N GLY A 180 0.55 7.19 10.99
CA GLY A 180 1.98 7.21 10.74
C GLY A 180 2.84 7.77 11.85
N CYS A 181 4.09 7.96 11.48
CA CYS A 181 5.16 8.50 12.30
C CYS A 181 5.85 9.60 11.51
N VAL A 182 5.65 10.86 11.91
CA VAL A 182 6.31 12.04 11.30
C VAL A 182 7.61 12.40 11.97
N ALA A 183 7.82 11.96 13.22
CA ALA A 183 9.03 12.22 13.98
C ALA A 183 10.22 11.44 13.42
N ASP A 184 11.41 12.04 13.43
CA ASP A 184 12.65 11.31 13.17
C ASP A 184 13.16 10.69 14.48
N ILE A 185 12.78 9.43 14.73
CA ILE A 185 13.19 8.68 15.93
C ILE A 185 14.70 8.46 15.97
N ASN A 186 15.42 8.50 14.85
CA ASN A 186 16.87 8.30 14.82
C ASN A 186 17.62 9.38 15.60
N MET A 187 17.04 10.59 15.70
CA MET A 187 17.66 11.70 16.45
C MET A 187 17.70 11.45 17.96
N ASP A 188 16.66 10.81 18.51
CA ASP A 188 16.52 10.55 19.94
C ASP A 188 16.57 9.05 20.27
N CYS A 189 17.10 8.22 19.35
CA CYS A 189 17.21 6.78 19.53
C CYS A 189 18.13 6.44 20.71
N PRO A 190 17.69 5.62 21.69
CA PRO A 190 18.54 5.11 22.75
C PRO A 190 19.79 4.45 22.21
N LYS A 191 20.94 4.69 22.84
CA LYS A 191 22.24 4.23 22.32
C LYS A 191 22.30 2.73 22.03
N GLU A 192 21.67 1.93 22.88
CA GLU A 192 21.60 0.48 22.76
C GLU A 192 20.71 -0.01 21.62
N LEU A 193 19.88 0.87 21.05
CA LEU A 193 19.00 0.58 19.91
C LEU A 193 19.52 1.17 18.59
N GLN A 194 20.57 2.00 18.63
CA GLN A 194 21.08 2.68 17.45
C GLN A 194 21.69 1.71 16.43
N VAL A 195 21.37 1.92 15.17
CA VAL A 195 22.12 1.41 14.03
C VAL A 195 22.91 2.58 13.45
N VAL A 196 24.23 2.47 13.52
CA VAL A 196 25.14 3.49 13.02
C VAL A 196 25.54 3.12 11.60
N GLY A 197 25.34 4.04 10.66
CA GLY A 197 25.75 3.85 9.27
C GLY A 197 27.28 3.93 9.11
N GLU A 198 27.78 3.21 8.11
CA GLU A 198 29.15 3.43 7.65
C GLU A 198 29.21 4.78 6.93
N ASP A 199 30.13 5.64 7.32
CA ASP A 199 30.41 6.90 6.62
C ASP A 199 30.95 6.56 5.22
N GLY A 200 30.06 6.49 4.25
CA GLY A 200 30.45 6.51 2.84
C GLY A 200 31.13 7.84 2.56
N GLY A 201 32.44 7.82 2.35
CA GLY A 201 33.31 8.97 2.19
C GLY A 201 32.70 10.09 1.32
N GLY A 202 32.01 11.00 1.95
CA GLY A 202 31.57 12.28 1.41
C GLY A 202 32.59 13.31 1.85
N GLU A 203 33.07 14.11 0.90
CA GLU A 203 34.07 15.18 1.04
C GLU A 203 33.94 15.92 2.37
N GLU A 204 35.02 15.90 3.13
CA GLU A 204 35.23 16.80 4.27
C GLU A 204 35.02 18.24 3.82
N ILE A 205 33.89 18.84 4.23
CA ILE A 205 33.78 20.29 4.24
C ILE A 205 34.72 20.78 5.34
N SER A 206 35.92 21.12 4.91
CA SER A 206 36.96 21.76 5.73
C SER A 206 36.43 23.07 6.31
N GLY A 207 36.14 23.08 7.62
CA GLY A 207 35.76 24.30 8.31
C GLY A 207 35.42 24.09 9.77
N GLY A 208 36.41 24.02 10.66
CA GLY A 208 36.22 24.17 12.09
C GLY A 208 36.77 23.04 12.95
N GLY A 209 37.95 23.26 13.54
CA GLY A 209 38.63 22.34 14.42
C GLY A 209 37.79 21.94 15.65
N GLY A 210 37.51 20.67 15.73
CA GLY A 210 36.99 19.96 16.89
C GLY A 210 37.40 18.51 16.75
N SER A 211 38.36 18.07 17.53
CA SER A 211 38.76 16.65 17.66
C SER A 211 37.57 15.89 18.29
N GLY A 212 36.65 15.37 17.47
CA GLY A 212 35.54 14.52 17.86
C GLY A 212 35.77 13.14 17.24
N SER A 213 35.95 12.13 18.07
CA SER A 213 35.89 10.70 17.77
C SER A 213 34.72 10.44 16.80
N GLY A 214 34.99 9.83 15.65
CA GLY A 214 34.02 9.57 14.59
C GLY A 214 32.80 8.77 15.10
N SER A 215 31.76 9.49 15.51
CA SER A 215 30.43 8.93 15.78
C SER A 215 29.67 8.93 14.45
N GLY A 216 29.62 7.78 13.78
CA GLY A 216 28.85 7.64 12.56
C GLY A 216 27.38 8.08 12.77
N ARG A 217 26.71 8.48 11.68
CA ARG A 217 25.32 8.92 11.73
C ARG A 217 24.40 7.75 12.08
N VAL A 218 23.47 7.96 13.03
CA VAL A 218 22.40 6.99 13.28
C VAL A 218 21.46 6.93 12.07
N VAL A 219 21.31 5.76 11.48
CA VAL A 219 20.52 5.53 10.25
C VAL A 219 19.24 4.77 10.49
N ALA A 220 19.13 4.09 11.63
CA ALA A 220 17.93 3.41 12.07
C ALA A 220 17.93 3.18 13.59
N CYS A 221 16.75 2.88 14.14
CA CYS A 221 16.54 2.61 15.55
C CYS A 221 15.87 1.24 15.70
N LYS A 222 16.53 0.28 16.33
CA LYS A 222 16.00 -1.07 16.59
C LYS A 222 14.84 -0.99 17.56
N SER A 223 13.85 -1.89 17.42
CA SER A 223 12.96 -2.17 18.54
C SER A 223 13.70 -2.92 19.66
N ALA A 224 13.13 -2.94 20.85
CA ALA A 224 13.70 -3.70 21.95
C ALA A 224 13.76 -5.21 21.62
N CYS A 225 12.76 -5.72 20.88
CA CYS A 225 12.78 -7.10 20.38
C CYS A 225 14.00 -7.35 19.48
N ASN A 226 14.23 -6.48 18.49
CA ASN A 226 15.36 -6.62 17.58
C ASN A 226 16.72 -6.47 18.27
N ALA A 227 16.78 -5.64 19.32
CA ALA A 227 18.05 -5.37 20.02
C ALA A 227 18.42 -6.47 21.04
N PHE A 228 17.43 -7.01 21.75
CA PHE A 228 17.67 -7.87 22.91
C PHE A 228 17.17 -9.30 22.73
N GLY A 229 16.24 -9.59 21.81
CA GLY A 229 15.71 -10.92 21.54
C GLY A 229 14.96 -11.56 22.72
N LEU A 230 14.47 -10.76 23.67
CA LEU A 230 13.78 -11.25 24.86
C LEU A 230 12.27 -11.37 24.63
N ASP A 231 11.67 -12.48 25.06
CA ASP A 231 10.25 -12.78 24.87
C ASP A 231 9.33 -11.66 25.33
N GLN A 232 9.64 -11.01 26.45
CA GLN A 232 8.88 -9.87 26.97
C GLN A 232 8.85 -8.64 26.03
N TYR A 233 9.87 -8.47 25.17
CA TYR A 233 9.90 -7.39 24.19
C TYR A 233 9.35 -7.84 22.84
N CYS A 234 9.49 -9.13 22.52
CA CYS A 234 9.01 -9.73 21.27
C CYS A 234 7.55 -10.19 21.35
N CYS A 235 6.92 -10.13 22.52
CA CYS A 235 5.61 -10.69 22.78
C CYS A 235 5.51 -12.15 22.33
N SER A 236 6.51 -12.95 22.68
CA SER A 236 6.61 -14.37 22.34
C SER A 236 6.60 -15.26 23.59
N GLY A 237 6.60 -16.58 23.42
CA GLY A 237 6.58 -17.52 24.53
C GLY A 237 5.43 -17.25 25.51
N GLU A 238 5.75 -17.08 26.79
CA GLU A 238 4.75 -16.77 27.84
C GLU A 238 4.13 -15.38 27.72
N PHE A 239 4.77 -14.48 26.93
CA PHE A 239 4.28 -13.14 26.63
C PHE A 239 3.46 -13.07 25.33
N ALA A 240 3.08 -14.18 24.69
CA ALA A 240 2.37 -14.20 23.41
C ALA A 240 0.86 -13.87 23.54
N ASN A 241 0.49 -12.95 24.45
CA ASN A 241 -0.89 -12.49 24.61
C ASN A 241 -0.93 -11.07 25.20
N PRO A 242 -2.02 -10.32 24.98
CA PRO A 242 -2.12 -8.91 25.41
C PRO A 242 -2.21 -8.74 26.94
N SER A 243 -2.47 -9.79 27.70
CA SER A 243 -2.52 -9.70 29.17
C SER A 243 -1.13 -9.83 29.81
N THR A 244 -0.21 -10.51 29.16
CA THR A 244 1.18 -10.70 29.65
C THR A 244 2.18 -9.79 28.93
N CYS A 245 2.03 -9.55 27.64
CA CYS A 245 2.87 -8.58 26.94
C CYS A 245 2.37 -7.16 27.15
N ARG A 246 3.18 -6.34 27.80
CA ARG A 246 2.88 -4.94 28.12
C ARG A 246 3.87 -4.00 27.42
N PRO A 247 3.49 -2.73 27.21
CA PRO A 247 4.41 -1.73 26.71
C PRO A 247 5.69 -1.68 27.55
N SER A 248 6.84 -1.76 26.90
CA SER A 248 8.14 -1.60 27.51
C SER A 248 8.52 -0.12 27.63
N PHE A 249 9.59 0.16 28.38
CA PHE A 249 10.19 1.49 28.38
C PHE A 249 10.53 1.97 26.96
N TYR A 250 11.10 1.10 26.14
CA TYR A 250 11.50 1.41 24.75
C TYR A 250 10.29 1.63 23.83
N SER A 251 9.29 0.77 23.87
CA SER A 251 8.07 0.98 23.06
C SER A 251 7.32 2.24 23.47
N THR A 252 7.42 2.65 24.76
CA THR A 252 6.86 3.92 25.23
C THR A 252 7.58 5.13 24.63
N ILE A 253 8.89 5.08 24.41
CA ILE A 253 9.65 6.13 23.71
C ILE A 253 9.12 6.25 22.28
N PHE A 254 8.98 5.12 21.57
CA PHE A 254 8.45 5.08 20.20
C PHE A 254 7.01 5.62 20.13
N LYS A 255 6.16 5.18 21.07
CA LYS A 255 4.76 5.65 21.16
C LYS A 255 4.61 7.13 21.40
N ARG A 256 5.47 7.72 22.24
CA ARG A 256 5.47 9.17 22.49
C ARG A 256 5.89 9.96 21.25
N ALA A 257 6.87 9.46 20.49
CA ALA A 257 7.27 10.09 19.23
C ALA A 257 6.19 9.94 18.14
N CYS A 258 5.54 8.78 18.09
CA CYS A 258 4.58 8.40 17.04
C CYS A 258 3.30 7.80 17.63
N PRO A 259 2.40 8.64 18.18
CA PRO A 259 1.22 8.17 18.93
C PRO A 259 0.24 7.32 18.13
N ARG A 260 0.28 7.40 16.79
CA ARG A 260 -0.64 6.70 15.87
C ARG A 260 -0.01 5.47 15.21
N ALA A 261 1.27 5.18 15.43
CA ALA A 261 1.95 4.00 14.93
C ALA A 261 1.97 2.87 15.99
N TYR A 262 1.97 1.61 15.53
CA TYR A 262 2.24 0.48 16.41
C TYR A 262 3.65 0.57 16.95
N SER A 263 3.78 0.52 18.28
CA SER A 263 5.07 0.55 18.98
C SER A 263 5.45 -0.79 19.63
N TYR A 264 4.49 -1.71 19.77
CA TYR A 264 4.67 -3.11 20.19
C TYR A 264 3.47 -3.94 19.69
N ALA A 265 3.55 -5.27 19.76
CA ALA A 265 2.64 -6.18 19.06
C ALA A 265 1.16 -6.07 19.43
N PHE A 266 0.81 -5.61 20.63
CA PHE A 266 -0.59 -5.48 21.09
C PHE A 266 -1.01 -4.02 21.32
N ASP A 267 -0.56 -3.13 20.44
CA ASP A 267 -0.83 -1.68 20.50
C ASP A 267 -2.10 -1.28 19.70
N ASP A 268 -3.07 -2.20 19.57
CA ASP A 268 -4.23 -2.06 18.65
C ASP A 268 -5.10 -0.84 18.94
N GLY A 269 -5.29 -0.49 20.21
CA GLY A 269 -6.29 0.50 20.64
C GLY A 269 -6.12 1.90 20.04
N THR A 270 -4.90 2.29 19.67
CA THR A 270 -4.58 3.60 19.11
C THR A 270 -3.90 3.56 17.75
N SER A 271 -3.63 2.38 17.24
CA SER A 271 -2.75 2.20 16.08
C SER A 271 -3.43 1.57 14.88
N THR A 272 -4.51 0.81 15.06
CA THR A 272 -5.31 0.23 13.97
C THR A 272 -6.34 1.24 13.47
N PHE A 273 -6.42 1.40 12.16
CA PHE A 273 -7.39 2.26 11.49
C PHE A 273 -8.23 1.47 10.50
N THR A 274 -9.49 1.88 10.34
CA THR A 274 -10.39 1.29 9.37
C THR A 274 -11.02 2.35 8.49
N CYS A 275 -11.09 2.08 7.21
CA CYS A 275 -11.64 2.98 6.21
C CYS A 275 -12.23 2.18 5.04
N LYS A 276 -12.95 2.84 4.17
CA LYS A 276 -13.21 2.36 2.81
C LYS A 276 -12.72 3.43 1.86
N ALA A 277 -11.53 3.21 1.33
CA ALA A 277 -10.90 4.10 0.37
C ALA A 277 -10.66 3.38 -0.96
N TYR A 278 -10.44 4.16 -2.02
CA TYR A 278 -10.03 3.61 -3.31
C TYR A 278 -8.52 3.65 -3.48
N ASP A 279 -7.87 4.62 -2.87
CA ASP A 279 -6.44 4.84 -2.97
C ASP A 279 -5.83 5.11 -1.59
N TYR A 280 -4.54 4.80 -1.45
CA TYR A 280 -3.73 5.12 -0.28
C TYR A 280 -2.46 5.84 -0.71
N SER A 281 -2.26 7.07 -0.19
CA SER A 281 -0.98 7.77 -0.28
C SER A 281 -0.07 7.31 0.83
N ILE A 282 1.11 6.80 0.47
CA ILE A 282 2.17 6.32 1.36
C ILE A 282 3.36 7.26 1.17
N ILE A 283 3.63 8.10 2.18
CA ILE A 283 4.57 9.21 2.07
C ILE A 283 5.73 8.98 3.02
N PHE A 284 6.92 8.77 2.46
CA PHE A 284 8.17 8.72 3.21
C PHE A 284 8.74 10.13 3.39
N CYS A 285 9.25 10.42 4.59
CA CYS A 285 9.74 11.73 5.01
C CYS A 285 8.71 12.85 4.76
N PRO A 286 7.47 12.76 5.31
CA PRO A 286 6.49 13.80 5.14
C PRO A 286 7.05 15.13 5.65
N HIS A 287 6.81 16.23 4.93
CA HIS A 287 7.25 17.56 5.36
C HIS A 287 6.59 17.92 6.68
N ASP A 288 7.39 18.34 7.64
CA ASP A 288 6.88 18.86 8.91
C ASP A 288 6.26 20.24 8.66
N LEU A 289 4.94 20.33 8.75
CA LEU A 289 4.20 21.60 8.53
C LEU A 289 4.54 22.68 9.56
N ASN A 290 5.33 22.37 10.58
CA ASN A 290 5.72 23.28 11.65
C ASN A 290 7.05 24.02 11.45
N ASN A 291 7.81 23.71 10.39
CA ASN A 291 9.06 24.39 10.07
C ASN A 291 8.91 25.48 9.01
N HIS A 292 7.98 26.42 9.22
CA HIS A 292 8.03 27.70 8.53
C HIS A 292 9.02 28.64 9.23
N HIS A 293 10.32 28.46 9.03
CA HIS A 293 11.28 29.53 9.15
C HIS A 293 11.85 29.86 7.77
N GLY A 294 11.18 30.80 7.14
CA GLY A 294 11.75 31.76 6.20
C GLY A 294 12.36 31.26 4.89
N THR A 295 11.55 31.07 3.85
CA THR A 295 11.82 31.65 2.51
C THR A 295 10.49 31.81 1.78
N ASN A 296 10.20 33.07 1.39
CA ASN A 296 9.06 33.45 0.57
C ASN A 296 9.08 32.75 -0.78
N ARG A 297 8.15 31.81 -1.01
CA ARG A 297 7.67 31.46 -2.35
C ARG A 297 6.15 31.53 -2.36
N PRO A 298 5.55 32.29 -3.29
CA PRO A 298 4.10 32.35 -3.41
C PRO A 298 3.58 31.14 -4.18
N ASN A 299 2.45 30.60 -3.69
CA ASN A 299 1.55 29.66 -4.33
C ASN A 299 2.05 28.23 -4.60
N ASP A 300 1.94 27.38 -3.58
CA ASP A 300 1.47 26.01 -3.75
C ASP A 300 0.71 25.61 -2.47
N THR A 301 -0.57 25.96 -2.45
CA THR A 301 -1.49 25.54 -1.38
C THR A 301 -1.97 24.12 -1.71
N ILE A 302 -1.24 23.12 -1.27
CA ILE A 302 -1.81 21.79 -1.05
C ILE A 302 -2.55 21.87 0.28
N PRO A 303 -3.87 21.62 0.35
CA PRO A 303 -4.57 21.61 1.62
C PRO A 303 -3.97 20.50 2.49
N ALA A 304 -3.42 20.89 3.65
CA ALA A 304 -3.04 19.95 4.68
C ALA A 304 -4.27 19.12 5.07
N PRO A 305 -4.17 17.79 5.23
CA PRO A 305 -5.26 17.00 5.79
C PRO A 305 -5.55 17.53 7.21
N PRO A 306 -6.82 17.63 7.64
CA PRO A 306 -7.25 18.33 8.86
C PRO A 306 -6.93 17.59 10.17
N ILE A 307 -5.75 17.02 10.31
CA ILE A 307 -5.43 16.03 11.35
C ILE A 307 -4.63 16.58 12.54
N TYR A 308 -4.04 17.77 12.43
CA TYR A 308 -3.04 18.20 13.42
C TYR A 308 -3.49 19.26 14.43
N GLN A 309 -4.79 19.46 14.62
CA GLN A 309 -5.27 20.45 15.60
C GLN A 309 -6.25 19.93 16.65
N GLU A 310 -6.26 18.64 17.03
CA GLU A 310 -7.06 18.30 18.19
C GLU A 310 -6.44 17.23 19.08
N GLN A 311 -6.28 17.64 20.36
CA GLN A 311 -6.18 16.88 21.61
C GLN A 311 -4.83 16.37 22.08
N LEU A 312 -4.11 17.26 22.69
CA LEU A 312 -3.34 16.99 23.91
C LEU A 312 -4.31 16.87 25.10
N SER A 313 -4.89 15.69 25.29
CA SER A 313 -5.55 15.32 26.55
C SER A 313 -5.23 13.86 26.84
N PRO A 314 -4.74 13.52 28.04
CA PRO A 314 -4.43 12.15 28.40
C PRO A 314 -5.70 11.30 28.47
N PRO A 315 -5.70 10.04 28.02
CA PRO A 315 -6.86 9.16 28.13
C PRO A 315 -7.15 8.85 29.61
N ILE A 316 -8.38 9.11 30.01
CA ILE A 316 -8.92 8.68 31.30
C ILE A 316 -9.16 7.16 31.20
N TYR A 317 -8.44 6.36 31.96
CA TYR A 317 -8.70 4.94 32.15
C TYR A 317 -10.06 4.77 32.83
N GLN A 318 -11.06 4.27 32.11
CA GLN A 318 -12.25 3.66 32.71
C GLN A 318 -12.10 2.15 32.70
N GLU A 319 -11.97 1.62 33.90
CA GLU A 319 -12.01 0.19 34.22
C GLU A 319 -13.41 -0.35 33.92
N GLN A 320 -13.58 -1.18 32.87
CA GLN A 320 -14.82 -1.92 32.66
C GLN A 320 -14.66 -3.35 33.19
N GLN A 321 -15.51 -3.64 34.17
CA GLN A 321 -15.65 -4.92 34.84
C GLN A 321 -16.14 -6.02 33.90
N GLN A 322 -15.59 -7.21 34.14
CA GLN A 322 -15.87 -8.49 33.48
C GLN A 322 -17.34 -8.92 33.57
N GLY A 323 -17.89 -9.33 32.45
CA GLY A 323 -19.03 -10.21 32.35
C GLY A 323 -18.61 -11.56 31.79
N HIS A 324 -18.76 -12.62 32.57
CA HIS A 324 -18.58 -14.00 32.15
C HIS A 324 -19.63 -14.38 31.09
N GLY A 325 -19.21 -15.07 30.03
CA GLY A 325 -20.08 -15.70 29.02
C GLY A 325 -19.36 -16.86 28.34
N GLU A 326 -19.98 -18.00 28.40
CA GLU A 326 -19.52 -19.35 28.06
C GLU A 326 -19.01 -19.54 26.62
N ILE A 327 -18.11 -20.51 26.54
CA ILE A 327 -17.53 -21.10 25.33
C ILE A 327 -18.60 -21.97 24.63
N ALA A 328 -18.77 -21.75 23.32
CA ALA A 328 -19.42 -22.72 22.45
C ALA A 328 -18.52 -22.98 21.24
N ASP A 329 -18.01 -24.20 21.15
CA ASP A 329 -17.31 -24.76 20.00
C ASP A 329 -18.24 -24.80 18.77
N VAL A 330 -17.82 -24.15 17.66
CA VAL A 330 -18.41 -24.42 16.35
C VAL A 330 -17.29 -24.66 15.34
N VAL A 331 -17.08 -25.94 15.07
CA VAL A 331 -16.34 -26.43 13.92
C VAL A 331 -17.19 -26.15 12.67
N SER A 332 -16.76 -25.24 11.80
CA SER A 332 -17.38 -25.04 10.49
C SER A 332 -16.36 -25.23 9.37
N SER A 333 -16.58 -26.32 8.65
CA SER A 333 -15.92 -26.64 7.39
C SER A 333 -16.55 -25.80 6.27
N SER A 334 -15.90 -24.75 5.81
CA SER A 334 -16.38 -23.93 4.70
C SER A 334 -15.72 -24.35 3.39
N LYS A 335 -16.54 -24.95 2.51
CA LYS A 335 -16.24 -25.14 1.08
C LYS A 335 -16.29 -23.78 0.40
N VAL A 336 -15.17 -23.36 -0.18
CA VAL A 336 -15.10 -22.17 -1.03
C VAL A 336 -15.80 -22.48 -2.35
N LEU A 337 -16.98 -21.88 -2.57
CA LEU A 337 -17.64 -21.77 -3.87
C LEU A 337 -17.35 -20.37 -4.44
N LEU A 338 -16.61 -20.33 -5.55
CA LEU A 338 -16.38 -19.11 -6.33
C LEU A 338 -17.74 -18.62 -6.90
N PRO A 339 -18.10 -17.35 -6.76
CA PRO A 339 -19.26 -16.80 -7.45
C PRO A 339 -18.89 -16.47 -8.89
N ILE A 340 -19.14 -17.40 -9.80
CA ILE A 340 -19.27 -17.06 -11.23
C ILE A 340 -20.59 -16.30 -11.34
N SER A 341 -20.54 -15.02 -11.73
CA SER A 341 -21.73 -14.20 -11.83
C SER A 341 -22.74 -14.88 -12.74
N SER A 342 -23.91 -15.18 -12.22
CA SER A 342 -25.02 -15.90 -12.89
C SER A 342 -25.45 -15.26 -14.21
N ILE A 343 -25.12 -14.00 -14.43
CA ILE A 343 -25.40 -13.23 -15.66
C ILE A 343 -24.55 -13.71 -16.84
N SER A 344 -23.29 -14.07 -16.63
CA SER A 344 -22.41 -14.56 -17.69
C SER A 344 -22.84 -15.92 -18.22
N ILE A 345 -23.35 -16.80 -17.37
CA ILE A 345 -23.82 -18.14 -17.78
C ILE A 345 -25.12 -18.05 -18.58
N ILE A 346 -26.05 -17.18 -18.20
CA ILE A 346 -27.33 -16.98 -18.93
C ILE A 346 -27.06 -16.44 -20.33
N LEU A 347 -26.09 -15.53 -20.50
CA LEU A 347 -25.72 -15.00 -21.80
C LEU A 347 -25.05 -16.06 -22.71
N ILE A 348 -24.23 -16.94 -22.16
CA ILE A 348 -23.60 -18.03 -22.94
C ILE A 348 -24.64 -19.06 -23.38
N VAL A 349 -25.61 -19.44 -22.55
CA VAL A 349 -26.66 -20.40 -22.87
C VAL A 349 -27.62 -19.84 -23.94
N LEU A 350 -27.92 -18.55 -23.92
CA LEU A 350 -28.73 -17.89 -24.95
C LEU A 350 -28.02 -17.78 -26.31
N PHE A 351 -26.68 -17.80 -26.34
CA PHE A 351 -25.90 -17.73 -27.57
C PHE A 351 -25.67 -19.10 -28.24
N LEU A 352 -25.83 -20.21 -27.53
CA LEU A 352 -25.60 -21.56 -28.05
C LEU A 352 -26.86 -22.23 -28.58
N ASN A 353 -28.05 -21.64 -28.39
CA ASN A 353 -29.35 -22.19 -28.80
C ASN A 353 -30.04 -21.41 -29.94
N PHE A 354 -29.30 -20.64 -30.76
CA PHE A 354 -29.79 -20.00 -31.97
C PHE A 354 -28.85 -20.13 -33.16
#